data_83f0cfa522fd09e4ed28913ab3f23db0
#
_entry.id   83f0cfa522fd09e4ed28913ab3f23db0
#
_cell.length_a   1.000
_cell.length_b   1.000
_cell.length_c   1.000
_cell.angle_alpha   90.00
_cell.angle_beta   90.00
_cell.angle_gamma   90.00
#
_symmetry.space_group_name_H-M   'P 1'
#
loop_
_entity.id
_entity.type
_entity.pdbx_description
1 polymer ?
#
loop_
_entity_poly.entity_id
_entity_poly.type
_entity_poly.pdbx_seq_one_letter_code
_entity_poly.pdbx_strand_id
1 'polypeptide(L)'
;ESLPRDRFGLAVSLESERMAHLVLREPQVTSEKEVVANERRYRVEDDVEGAANELLYKTAFDRHPYHWPTIGWMDDIQNFTPADCEAFYASYYAPNNATLVVVGDVSERAVLEKVGRAYGGIPRGVVPEEDTLPDPPQTAAREVVLRRPTATTKVLVGYRGPSLGDSEHTVLCVLNEV
;
A
#
# COMPACT_ATOMS: atom_id res chain seq x y z
N GLU A 1 15.24 -1.20 3.58
CA GLU A 1 16.51 -0.50 3.77
C GLU A 1 17.65 -1.23 3.08
N SER A 2 18.63 -0.51 2.53
CA SER A 2 19.85 -1.07 1.97
C SER A 2 21.03 -0.51 2.74
N LEU A 3 21.86 -1.38 3.33
CA LEU A 3 22.95 -1.00 4.23
C LEU A 3 24.18 -1.91 4.04
N PRO A 4 25.38 -1.45 4.41
CA PRO A 4 26.52 -2.34 4.58
C PRO A 4 26.26 -3.41 5.66
N ARG A 5 26.84 -4.59 5.48
CA ARG A 5 26.67 -5.75 6.37
C ARG A 5 26.91 -5.44 7.86
N ASP A 6 27.92 -4.64 8.17
CA ASP A 6 28.26 -4.26 9.54
C ASP A 6 27.20 -3.38 10.22
N ARG A 7 26.27 -2.80 9.46
CA ARG A 7 25.16 -1.97 9.93
C ARG A 7 23.84 -2.73 10.10
N PHE A 8 23.80 -4.01 9.81
CA PHE A 8 22.58 -4.82 9.98
C PHE A 8 21.97 -4.71 11.39
N GLY A 9 22.82 -4.72 12.44
CA GLY A 9 22.34 -4.55 13.81
C GLY A 9 21.66 -3.20 14.06
N LEU A 10 22.10 -2.13 13.42
CA LEU A 10 21.48 -0.81 13.51
C LEU A 10 20.11 -0.82 12.85
N ALA A 11 19.96 -1.40 11.65
CA ALA A 11 18.68 -1.51 10.97
C ALA A 11 17.66 -2.25 11.84
N VAL A 12 18.02 -3.42 12.37
CA VAL A 12 17.14 -4.20 13.25
C VAL A 12 16.71 -3.39 14.48
N SER A 13 17.64 -2.63 15.07
CA SER A 13 17.35 -1.79 16.23
C SER A 13 16.39 -0.65 15.91
N LEU A 14 16.61 0.04 14.79
CA LEU A 14 15.77 1.16 14.36
C LEU A 14 14.35 0.70 13.98
N GLU A 15 14.24 -0.42 13.26
CA GLU A 15 12.95 -0.92 12.83
C GLU A 15 12.13 -1.51 13.99
N SER A 16 12.78 -2.19 14.95
CA SER A 16 12.10 -2.66 16.14
C SER A 16 11.64 -1.53 17.05
N GLU A 17 12.43 -0.47 17.18
CA GLU A 17 12.06 0.75 17.89
C GLU A 17 10.88 1.46 17.21
N ARG A 18 10.91 1.57 15.88
CA ARG A 18 9.80 2.12 15.10
C ARG A 18 8.52 1.32 15.27
N MET A 19 8.60 -0.01 15.35
CA MET A 19 7.43 -0.86 15.57
C MET A 19 6.85 -0.71 16.99
N ALA A 20 7.68 -0.49 18.00
CA ALA A 20 7.24 -0.51 19.40
C ALA A 20 6.92 0.88 19.97
N HIS A 21 7.62 1.93 19.49
CA HIS A 21 7.67 3.22 20.18
C HIS A 21 7.56 4.42 19.23
N LEU A 22 6.97 4.24 18.05
CA LEU A 22 6.75 5.36 17.14
C LEU A 22 5.89 6.44 17.81
N VAL A 23 6.38 7.66 17.78
CA VAL A 23 5.65 8.83 18.30
C VAL A 23 5.19 9.69 17.13
N LEU A 24 3.88 9.83 17.00
CA LEU A 24 3.25 10.64 15.96
C LEU A 24 2.84 11.99 16.57
N ARG A 25 3.45 13.07 16.08
CA ARG A 25 3.20 14.44 16.58
C ARG A 25 2.62 15.30 15.49
N GLU A 26 1.73 16.22 15.89
CA GLU A 26 1.04 17.15 15.00
C GLU A 26 1.94 17.82 13.94
N PRO A 27 3.09 18.45 14.29
CA PRO A 27 3.90 19.11 13.27
C PRO A 27 4.46 18.13 12.20
N GLN A 28 4.76 16.90 12.58
CA GLN A 28 5.27 15.87 11.69
C GLN A 28 4.16 15.34 10.79
N VAL A 29 3.00 15.01 11.36
CA VAL A 29 1.83 14.53 10.61
C VAL A 29 1.36 15.58 9.62
N THR A 30 1.28 16.84 10.02
CA THR A 30 0.91 17.95 9.13
C THR A 30 1.89 18.09 7.96
N SER A 31 3.20 18.04 8.23
CA SER A 31 4.22 18.08 7.18
C SER A 31 4.09 16.93 6.19
N GLU A 32 3.91 15.69 6.68
CA GLU A 32 3.76 14.52 5.82
C GLU A 32 2.44 14.53 5.02
N LYS A 33 1.35 15.06 5.58
CA LYS A 33 0.10 15.30 4.83
C LYS A 33 0.34 16.14 3.58
N GLU A 34 1.09 17.23 3.71
CA GLU A 34 1.42 18.08 2.57
C GLU A 34 2.30 17.36 1.54
N VAL A 35 3.22 16.51 1.97
CA VAL A 35 4.05 15.68 1.08
C VAL A 35 3.15 14.72 0.29
N VAL A 36 2.26 13.99 0.97
CA VAL A 36 1.33 13.04 0.33
C VAL A 36 0.34 13.75 -0.60
N ALA A 37 -0.19 14.92 -0.18
CA ALA A 37 -1.07 15.73 -1.01
C ALA A 37 -0.38 16.21 -2.28
N ASN A 38 0.89 16.64 -2.20
CA ASN A 38 1.67 17.04 -3.35
C ASN A 38 2.00 15.84 -4.27
N GLU A 39 2.31 14.68 -3.72
CA GLU A 39 2.50 13.45 -4.50
C GLU A 39 1.23 13.08 -5.25
N ARG A 40 0.06 13.17 -4.62
CA ARG A 40 -1.22 12.93 -5.28
C ARG A 40 -1.48 13.92 -6.41
N ARG A 41 -1.25 15.23 -6.18
CA ARG A 41 -1.38 16.23 -7.25
C ARG A 41 -0.51 15.85 -8.46
N TYR A 42 0.75 15.58 -8.22
CA TYR A 42 1.69 15.22 -9.28
C TYR A 42 1.32 13.93 -10.02
N ARG A 43 0.90 12.88 -9.31
CA ARG A 43 0.67 11.55 -9.91
C ARG A 43 -0.74 11.36 -10.49
N VAL A 44 -1.72 12.12 -10.03
CA VAL A 44 -3.13 11.90 -10.39
C VAL A 44 -3.77 13.17 -10.94
N GLU A 45 -3.69 14.29 -10.21
CA GLU A 45 -4.46 15.46 -10.57
C GLU A 45 -3.86 16.21 -11.78
N ASP A 46 -2.55 16.27 -11.86
CA ASP A 46 -1.79 16.90 -12.94
C ASP A 46 -1.39 15.91 -14.04
N ASP A 47 -1.56 14.61 -13.82
CA ASP A 47 -1.28 13.55 -14.79
C ASP A 47 -2.58 12.95 -15.37
N VAL A 48 -2.72 13.06 -16.69
CA VAL A 48 -3.92 12.55 -17.40
C VAL A 48 -4.02 11.04 -17.34
N GLU A 49 -2.89 10.32 -17.39
CA GLU A 49 -2.87 8.86 -17.33
C GLU A 49 -3.16 8.37 -15.92
N GLY A 50 -2.58 9.00 -14.90
CA GLY A 50 -2.86 8.70 -13.51
C GLY A 50 -4.34 8.90 -13.16
N ALA A 51 -4.91 10.03 -13.57
CA ALA A 51 -6.33 10.31 -13.37
C ALA A 51 -7.26 9.31 -14.10
N ALA A 52 -6.90 8.93 -15.32
CA ALA A 52 -7.68 7.95 -16.08
C ALA A 52 -7.58 6.54 -15.46
N ASN A 53 -6.39 6.16 -14.99
CA ASN A 53 -6.18 4.88 -14.31
C ASN A 53 -6.96 4.80 -12.98
N GLU A 54 -6.90 5.85 -12.15
CA GLU A 54 -7.70 5.92 -10.92
C GLU A 54 -9.20 5.77 -11.22
N LEU A 55 -9.68 6.47 -12.24
CA LEU A 55 -11.09 6.40 -12.65
C LEU A 55 -11.47 5.02 -13.19
N LEU A 56 -10.57 4.34 -13.89
CA LEU A 56 -10.78 2.97 -14.36
C LEU A 56 -11.01 2.02 -13.18
N TYR A 57 -10.13 2.01 -12.20
CA TYR A 57 -10.24 1.15 -11.03
C TYR A 57 -11.49 1.49 -10.18
N LYS A 58 -11.75 2.76 -9.94
CA LYS A 58 -12.97 3.23 -9.28
C LYS A 58 -14.24 2.77 -9.97
N THR A 59 -14.23 2.71 -11.30
CA THR A 59 -15.39 2.28 -12.10
C THR A 59 -15.50 0.75 -12.14
N ALA A 60 -14.37 0.04 -12.16
CA ALA A 60 -14.35 -1.41 -12.28
C ALA A 60 -14.76 -2.12 -10.97
N PHE A 61 -14.46 -1.56 -9.81
CA PHE A 61 -14.68 -2.19 -8.52
C PHE A 61 -15.63 -1.36 -7.64
N ASP A 62 -16.51 -2.04 -6.91
CA ASP A 62 -17.46 -1.40 -6.00
C ASP A 62 -17.05 -1.58 -4.52
N ARG A 63 -16.55 -2.77 -4.13
CA ARG A 63 -16.17 -3.14 -2.76
C ARG A 63 -14.74 -3.65 -2.63
N HIS A 64 -14.18 -4.15 -3.70
CA HIS A 64 -12.81 -4.65 -3.70
C HIS A 64 -11.83 -3.52 -3.33
N PRO A 65 -10.78 -3.77 -2.55
CA PRO A 65 -9.79 -2.76 -2.16
C PRO A 65 -9.20 -1.96 -3.33
N TYR A 66 -9.18 -2.49 -4.53
CA TYR A 66 -8.74 -1.79 -5.74
C TYR A 66 -9.63 -0.60 -6.15
N HIS A 67 -10.82 -0.47 -5.57
CA HIS A 67 -11.65 0.73 -5.74
C HIS A 67 -10.96 1.99 -5.20
N TRP A 68 -10.20 1.83 -4.12
CA TRP A 68 -9.49 2.94 -3.47
C TRP A 68 -8.08 3.08 -4.03
N PRO A 69 -7.66 4.29 -4.42
CA PRO A 69 -6.30 4.51 -4.90
C PRO A 69 -5.29 4.29 -3.77
N THR A 70 -4.13 3.73 -4.11
CA THR A 70 -3.07 3.45 -3.13
C THR A 70 -2.63 4.71 -2.37
N ILE A 71 -2.64 5.87 -3.04
CA ILE A 71 -2.28 7.14 -2.40
C ILE A 71 -3.41 7.72 -1.54
N GLY A 72 -4.63 7.19 -1.63
CA GLY A 72 -5.83 7.72 -0.96
C GLY A 72 -6.52 8.84 -1.75
N TRP A 73 -7.75 9.15 -1.35
CA TRP A 73 -8.48 10.28 -1.90
C TRP A 73 -7.96 11.59 -1.29
N MET A 74 -7.99 12.69 -2.06
CA MET A 74 -7.52 14.00 -1.57
C MET A 74 -8.27 14.43 -0.31
N ASP A 75 -9.57 14.20 -0.27
CA ASP A 75 -10.39 14.57 0.90
C ASP A 75 -9.95 13.80 2.16
N ASP A 76 -9.63 12.50 2.03
CA ASP A 76 -9.13 11.70 3.15
C ASP A 76 -7.75 12.20 3.59
N ILE A 77 -6.84 12.46 2.63
CA ILE A 77 -5.51 12.99 2.90
C ILE A 77 -5.59 14.32 3.66
N GLN A 78 -6.50 15.19 3.29
CA GLN A 78 -6.66 16.51 3.94
C GLN A 78 -7.28 16.42 5.32
N ASN A 79 -8.06 15.40 5.62
CA ASN A 79 -8.87 15.32 6.83
C ASN A 79 -8.35 14.37 7.89
N PHE A 80 -7.43 13.41 7.59
CA PHE A 80 -6.91 12.55 8.63
C PHE A 80 -6.10 13.33 9.68
N THR A 81 -6.16 12.86 10.92
CA THR A 81 -5.57 13.49 12.10
C THR A 81 -4.44 12.65 12.70
N PRO A 82 -3.59 13.19 13.57
CA PRO A 82 -2.64 12.38 14.33
C PRO A 82 -3.31 11.21 15.07
N ALA A 83 -4.52 11.42 15.59
CA ALA A 83 -5.26 10.37 16.28
C ALA A 83 -5.65 9.22 15.35
N ASP A 84 -5.99 9.51 14.09
CA ASP A 84 -6.26 8.46 13.09
C ASP A 84 -4.99 7.67 12.76
N CYS A 85 -3.85 8.35 12.64
CA CYS A 85 -2.55 7.71 12.45
C CYS A 85 -2.16 6.83 13.63
N GLU A 86 -2.36 7.31 14.87
CA GLU A 86 -2.10 6.55 16.09
C GLU A 86 -3.01 5.31 16.18
N ALA A 87 -4.29 5.45 15.86
CA ALA A 87 -5.26 4.35 15.85
C ALA A 87 -4.88 3.28 14.81
N PHE A 88 -4.49 3.70 13.61
CA PHE A 88 -4.01 2.80 12.56
C PHE A 88 -2.72 2.08 13.00
N TYR A 89 -1.76 2.81 13.52
CA TYR A 89 -0.51 2.25 14.02
C TYR A 89 -0.76 1.22 15.13
N ALA A 90 -1.57 1.55 16.13
CA ALA A 90 -1.92 0.64 17.22
C ALA A 90 -2.64 -0.63 16.75
N SER A 91 -3.41 -0.54 15.68
CA SER A 91 -4.17 -1.68 15.14
C SER A 91 -3.33 -2.62 14.27
N TYR A 92 -2.39 -2.09 13.49
CA TYR A 92 -1.74 -2.87 12.43
C TYR A 92 -0.24 -3.09 12.63
N TYR A 93 0.45 -2.24 13.41
CA TYR A 93 1.89 -2.35 13.63
C TYR A 93 2.20 -3.27 14.82
N ALA A 94 2.17 -4.56 14.54
CA ALA A 94 2.46 -5.59 15.54
C ALA A 94 3.32 -6.71 14.92
N PRO A 95 4.19 -7.39 15.70
CA PRO A 95 5.05 -8.46 15.19
C PRO A 95 4.28 -9.60 14.51
N ASN A 96 3.08 -9.89 14.98
CA ASN A 96 2.23 -10.94 14.41
C ASN A 96 1.49 -10.50 13.12
N ASN A 97 1.63 -9.26 12.70
CA ASN A 97 1.11 -8.72 11.45
C ASN A 97 2.23 -8.24 10.52
N ALA A 98 3.48 -8.61 10.80
CA ALA A 98 4.64 -8.17 10.04
C ALA A 98 5.44 -9.36 9.51
N THR A 99 5.97 -9.22 8.30
CA THR A 99 6.94 -10.13 7.71
C THR A 99 8.25 -9.39 7.52
N LEU A 100 9.31 -9.89 8.13
CA LEU A 100 10.65 -9.36 7.95
C LEU A 100 11.41 -10.19 6.91
N VAL A 101 11.84 -9.55 5.84
CA VAL A 101 12.68 -10.16 4.80
C VAL A 101 14.09 -9.60 4.88
N VAL A 102 15.09 -10.47 5.01
CA VAL A 102 16.50 -10.09 5.06
C VAL A 102 17.24 -10.79 3.94
N VAL A 103 17.84 -10.02 3.03
CA VAL A 103 18.61 -10.52 1.90
C VAL A 103 20.01 -9.88 1.89
N GLY A 104 21.05 -10.69 1.78
CA GLY A 104 22.41 -10.17 1.72
C GLY A 104 23.46 -11.12 2.30
N ASP A 105 24.67 -10.61 2.53
CA ASP A 105 25.79 -11.36 3.13
C ASP A 105 25.64 -11.42 4.66
N VAL A 106 24.67 -12.23 5.11
CA VAL A 106 24.37 -12.46 6.53
C VAL A 106 24.18 -13.95 6.80
N SER A 107 24.46 -14.40 8.03
CA SER A 107 24.12 -15.77 8.41
C SER A 107 22.70 -15.81 9.00
N GLU A 108 21.93 -16.79 8.60
CA GLU A 108 20.56 -17.02 9.09
C GLU A 108 20.51 -17.04 10.63
N ARG A 109 21.42 -17.78 11.28
CA ARG A 109 21.50 -17.86 12.72
C ARG A 109 21.68 -16.48 13.38
N ALA A 110 22.60 -15.66 12.86
CA ALA A 110 22.85 -14.32 13.39
C ALA A 110 21.66 -13.37 13.16
N VAL A 111 20.94 -13.53 12.06
CA VAL A 111 19.69 -12.81 11.79
C VAL A 111 18.63 -13.18 12.81
N LEU A 112 18.33 -14.47 12.96
CA LEU A 112 17.31 -14.97 13.89
C LEU A 112 17.61 -14.57 15.35
N GLU A 113 18.89 -14.66 15.80
CA GLU A 113 19.28 -14.23 17.13
C GLU A 113 19.10 -12.73 17.37
N LYS A 114 19.44 -11.89 16.40
CA LYS A 114 19.27 -10.43 16.51
C LYS A 114 17.81 -10.01 16.48
N VAL A 115 17.06 -10.54 15.52
CA VAL A 115 15.62 -10.27 15.36
C VAL A 115 14.84 -10.76 16.58
N GLY A 116 15.12 -11.97 17.05
CA GLY A 116 14.49 -12.52 18.25
C GLY A 116 14.72 -11.67 19.50
N ARG A 117 15.91 -11.09 19.66
CA ARG A 117 16.20 -10.16 20.77
C ARG A 117 15.48 -8.81 20.63
N ALA A 118 15.42 -8.28 19.43
CA ALA A 118 14.87 -6.95 19.20
C ALA A 118 13.33 -6.95 19.22
N TYR A 119 12.70 -7.95 18.62
CA TYR A 119 11.25 -8.00 18.49
C TYR A 119 10.56 -8.92 19.52
N GLY A 120 11.29 -9.86 20.13
CA GLY A 120 10.71 -10.87 21.00
C GLY A 120 10.03 -10.33 22.26
N GLY A 121 10.36 -9.11 22.68
CA GLY A 121 9.71 -8.41 23.80
C GLY A 121 8.48 -7.58 23.41
N ILE A 122 8.25 -7.38 22.12
CA ILE A 122 7.10 -6.61 21.64
C ILE A 122 5.85 -7.50 21.71
N PRO A 123 4.77 -7.07 22.39
CA PRO A 123 3.57 -7.87 22.52
C PRO A 123 2.87 -8.09 21.17
N ARG A 124 2.12 -9.18 21.07
CA ARG A 124 1.23 -9.43 19.91
C ARG A 124 0.09 -8.42 19.94
N GLY A 125 -0.24 -7.87 18.76
CA GLY A 125 -1.41 -7.01 18.58
C GLY A 125 -2.69 -7.80 18.29
N VAL A 126 -3.83 -7.16 18.50
CA VAL A 126 -5.13 -7.62 17.98
C VAL A 126 -5.34 -6.94 16.64
N VAL A 127 -5.04 -7.67 15.57
CA VAL A 127 -5.21 -7.17 14.20
C VAL A 127 -6.67 -7.32 13.80
N PRO A 128 -7.32 -6.27 13.27
CA PRO A 128 -8.67 -6.38 12.75
C PRO A 128 -8.77 -7.43 11.64
N GLU A 129 -9.90 -8.12 11.58
CA GLU A 129 -10.20 -9.02 10.47
C GLU A 129 -10.39 -8.18 9.18
N GLU A 130 -9.86 -8.69 8.07
CA GLU A 130 -10.10 -8.08 6.78
C GLU A 130 -11.54 -8.29 6.32
N ASP A 131 -12.16 -7.25 5.78
CA ASP A 131 -13.42 -7.39 5.07
C ASP A 131 -13.15 -8.02 3.69
N THR A 132 -13.41 -9.31 3.59
CA THR A 132 -13.19 -10.11 2.39
C THR A 132 -14.43 -10.26 1.52
N LEU A 133 -15.42 -9.40 1.69
CA LEU A 133 -16.63 -9.45 0.87
C LEU A 133 -16.27 -9.34 -0.63
N PRO A 134 -16.69 -10.31 -1.45
CA PRO A 134 -16.40 -10.27 -2.86
C PRO A 134 -17.10 -9.08 -3.52
N ASP A 135 -16.45 -8.54 -4.51
CA ASP A 135 -17.05 -7.52 -5.35
C ASP A 135 -18.25 -8.10 -6.13
N PRO A 136 -19.37 -7.38 -6.26
CA PRO A 136 -20.52 -7.89 -6.99
C PRO A 136 -20.14 -8.23 -8.45
N PRO A 137 -20.77 -9.27 -9.05
CA PRO A 137 -20.54 -9.59 -10.45
C PRO A 137 -20.89 -8.41 -11.35
N GLN A 138 -20.01 -8.09 -12.28
CA GLN A 138 -20.29 -7.09 -13.31
C GLN A 138 -21.21 -7.70 -14.37
N THR A 139 -22.38 -7.12 -14.56
CA THR A 139 -23.41 -7.64 -15.49
C THR A 139 -23.46 -6.89 -16.82
N ALA A 140 -22.78 -5.76 -16.93
CA ALA A 140 -22.72 -4.95 -18.14
C ALA A 140 -21.39 -4.20 -18.24
N ALA A 141 -21.03 -3.77 -19.44
CA ALA A 141 -19.91 -2.85 -19.63
C ALA A 141 -20.18 -1.53 -18.90
N ARG A 142 -19.15 -0.97 -18.30
CA ARG A 142 -19.18 0.35 -17.67
C ARG A 142 -18.29 1.29 -18.49
N GLU A 143 -18.80 2.45 -18.81
CA GLU A 143 -18.07 3.47 -19.56
C GLU A 143 -18.09 4.78 -18.78
N VAL A 144 -16.95 5.46 -18.76
CA VAL A 144 -16.83 6.77 -18.14
C VAL A 144 -15.91 7.66 -18.99
N VAL A 145 -16.24 8.93 -19.10
CA VAL A 145 -15.48 9.91 -19.86
C VAL A 145 -14.86 10.94 -18.92
N LEU A 146 -13.53 10.97 -18.88
CA LEU A 146 -12.77 12.00 -18.21
C LEU A 146 -12.41 13.11 -19.20
N ARG A 147 -12.79 14.35 -18.88
CA ARG A 147 -12.44 15.53 -19.71
C ARG A 147 -11.33 16.32 -19.05
N ARG A 148 -10.17 16.36 -19.69
CA ARG A 148 -8.98 17.08 -19.24
C ARG A 148 -8.32 17.80 -20.42
N PRO A 149 -7.58 18.89 -20.20
CA PRO A 149 -6.75 19.49 -21.22
C PRO A 149 -5.64 18.51 -21.64
N THR A 150 -5.70 18.00 -22.85
CA THR A 150 -4.69 17.08 -23.37
C THR A 150 -4.62 17.20 -24.90
N ALA A 151 -3.45 16.94 -25.46
CA ALA A 151 -3.23 16.98 -26.90
C ALA A 151 -3.79 15.74 -27.63
N THR A 152 -3.99 14.62 -26.93
CA THR A 152 -4.41 13.36 -27.54
C THR A 152 -5.49 12.69 -26.70
N THR A 153 -6.46 12.06 -27.39
CA THR A 153 -7.44 11.19 -26.72
C THR A 153 -6.76 9.90 -26.26
N LYS A 154 -7.00 9.52 -25.01
CA LYS A 154 -6.55 8.26 -24.44
C LYS A 154 -7.75 7.37 -24.14
N VAL A 155 -7.58 6.07 -24.36
CA VAL A 155 -8.60 5.06 -24.07
C VAL A 155 -7.96 3.98 -23.19
N LEU A 156 -8.54 3.74 -22.03
CA LEU A 156 -8.17 2.65 -21.14
C LEU A 156 -9.31 1.64 -21.11
N VAL A 157 -8.98 0.37 -21.31
CA VAL A 157 -9.96 -0.73 -21.27
C VAL A 157 -9.47 -1.75 -20.23
N GLY A 158 -10.31 -2.05 -19.26
CA GLY A 158 -10.02 -3.04 -18.20
C GLY A 158 -10.97 -4.22 -18.27
N TYR A 159 -10.45 -5.41 -18.08
CA TYR A 159 -11.21 -6.64 -17.90
C TYR A 159 -10.90 -7.24 -16.54
N ARG A 160 -11.91 -7.79 -15.89
CA ARG A 160 -11.69 -8.59 -14.68
C ARG A 160 -11.04 -9.90 -15.08
N GLY A 161 -9.91 -10.20 -14.48
CA GLY A 161 -9.16 -11.44 -14.70
C GLY A 161 -9.07 -12.28 -13.43
N PRO A 162 -8.49 -13.48 -13.54
CA PRO A 162 -8.19 -14.33 -12.40
C PRO A 162 -7.17 -13.69 -11.46
N SER A 163 -7.22 -14.05 -10.18
CA SER A 163 -6.25 -13.60 -9.19
C SER A 163 -4.85 -14.17 -9.46
N LEU A 164 -3.82 -13.56 -8.88
CA LEU A 164 -2.42 -14.01 -9.02
C LEU A 164 -2.21 -15.49 -8.62
N GLY A 165 -2.99 -15.99 -7.65
CA GLY A 165 -2.92 -17.38 -7.19
C GLY A 165 -3.74 -18.37 -8.02
N ASP A 166 -4.50 -17.90 -8.99
CA ASP A 166 -5.32 -18.73 -9.86
C ASP A 166 -4.48 -19.37 -10.98
N SER A 167 -4.75 -20.63 -11.31
CA SER A 167 -4.05 -21.33 -12.42
C SER A 167 -4.29 -20.66 -13.77
N GLU A 168 -5.44 -20.02 -13.96
CA GLU A 168 -5.77 -19.31 -15.20
C GLU A 168 -4.99 -17.99 -15.34
N HIS A 169 -4.41 -17.47 -14.27
CA HIS A 169 -3.60 -16.26 -14.33
C HIS A 169 -2.41 -16.40 -15.28
N THR A 170 -1.70 -17.54 -15.22
CA THR A 170 -0.57 -17.81 -16.12
C THR A 170 -1.02 -17.87 -17.58
N VAL A 171 -2.18 -18.45 -17.84
CA VAL A 171 -2.77 -18.51 -19.20
C VAL A 171 -3.08 -17.09 -19.70
N LEU A 172 -3.65 -16.24 -18.83
CA LEU A 172 -3.95 -14.85 -19.18
C LEU A 172 -2.66 -14.04 -19.45
N CYS A 173 -1.61 -14.25 -18.68
CA CYS A 173 -0.31 -13.62 -18.95
C CYS A 173 0.23 -13.98 -20.34
N VAL A 174 0.18 -15.26 -20.71
CA VAL A 174 0.61 -15.70 -22.04
C VAL A 174 -0.27 -15.10 -23.14
N LEU A 175 -1.59 -15.07 -22.93
CA LEU A 175 -2.52 -14.48 -23.90
C LEU A 175 -2.25 -12.98 -24.13
N ASN A 176 -1.81 -12.27 -23.10
CA ASN A 176 -1.52 -10.84 -23.19
C ASN A 176 -0.24 -10.51 -23.98
N GLU A 177 0.62 -11.49 -24.21
CA GLU A 177 1.86 -11.34 -25.00
C GLU A 177 1.69 -11.69 -26.48
N VAL A 178 0.51 -12.21 -26.90
CA VAL A 178 0.18 -12.62 -28.27
C VAL A 178 -0.70 -11.58 -28.95
#